data_b107cd1f9012f7d1c2924e4f05aa3de8
#
_entry.id   b107cd1f9012f7d1c2924e4f05aa3de8
#
_cell.length_a   1.000
_cell.length_b   1.000
_cell.length_c   1.000
_cell.angle_alpha   90.00
_cell.angle_beta   90.00
_cell.angle_gamma   90.00
#
_symmetry.space_group_name_H-M   'P 1'
#
loop_
_entity.id
_entity.type
_entity.pdbx_description
1 polymer ?
#
loop_
_entity_poly.entity_id
_entity_poly.type
_entity_poly.pdbx_seq_one_letter_code
_entity_poly.pdbx_strand_id
1 'polypeptide(L)'
;MYLYARKIIAWTLADTMEVSTVIETINKAKACRNTDLPLIIHSDRVNQYVSNAWREATEKMQQSYSHSGYPYDNACIESFHSLIKREWLNRFHIINYKHAYRLVFEYIETFYNTVRIHSHCDYMSPNDFEKLF
;
A
#
# COMPACT_ATOMS: atom_id res chain seq x y z
N MET A 1 0.29 2.53 -1.06
CA MET A 1 1.67 3.03 -0.79
C MET A 1 1.78 4.49 -1.20
N TYR A 2 2.41 5.32 -0.40
CA TYR A 2 2.81 6.68 -0.75
C TYR A 2 4.16 6.64 -1.46
N LEU A 3 4.17 6.97 -2.75
CA LEU A 3 5.34 6.72 -3.60
C LEU A 3 6.55 7.56 -3.24
N TYR A 4 6.35 8.80 -2.79
CA TYR A 4 7.44 9.70 -2.44
C TYR A 4 8.31 9.15 -1.30
N ALA A 5 7.70 8.74 -0.20
CA ALA A 5 8.40 8.19 0.97
C ALA A 5 8.41 6.65 1.03
N ARG A 6 7.86 5.96 0.04
CA ARG A 6 7.68 4.49 0.03
C ARG A 6 6.87 3.96 1.23
N LYS A 7 6.13 4.83 1.91
CA LYS A 7 5.35 4.52 3.11
C LYS A 7 4.08 3.75 2.79
N ILE A 8 3.79 2.71 3.56
CA ILE A 8 2.48 2.05 3.52
C ILE A 8 1.51 2.86 4.39
N ILE A 9 0.59 3.57 3.77
CA ILE A 9 -0.39 4.44 4.46
C ILE A 9 -1.52 3.62 5.07
N ALA A 10 -2.01 2.65 4.32
CA ALA A 10 -3.09 1.76 4.74
C ALA A 10 -2.97 0.42 4.03
N TRP A 11 -3.51 -0.59 4.65
CA TRP A 11 -3.53 -1.95 4.14
C TRP A 11 -4.73 -2.72 4.67
N THR A 12 -5.11 -3.76 3.96
CA THR A 12 -6.14 -4.71 4.36
C THR A 12 -5.66 -6.11 3.98
N LEU A 13 -5.78 -7.04 4.90
CA LEU A 13 -5.51 -8.45 4.66
C LEU A 13 -6.84 -9.16 4.42
N ALA A 14 -7.00 -9.80 3.27
CA ALA A 14 -8.21 -10.51 2.89
C ALA A 14 -7.89 -11.80 2.13
N ASP A 15 -8.79 -12.77 2.21
CA ASP A 15 -8.67 -14.05 1.49
C ASP A 15 -8.96 -13.90 0.00
N THR A 16 -9.78 -12.91 -0.36
CA THR A 16 -10.24 -12.66 -1.73
C THR A 16 -10.03 -11.20 -2.10
N MET A 17 -9.88 -10.95 -3.41
CA MET A 17 -9.75 -9.61 -3.96
C MET A 17 -11.12 -9.08 -4.37
N GLU A 18 -11.88 -8.55 -3.42
CA GLU A 18 -13.21 -7.96 -3.65
C GLU A 18 -13.16 -6.43 -3.69
N VAL A 19 -14.17 -5.83 -4.34
CA VAL A 19 -14.31 -4.36 -4.40
C VAL A 19 -14.41 -3.77 -2.99
N SER A 20 -15.14 -4.41 -2.09
CA SER A 20 -15.27 -4.00 -0.68
C SER A 20 -13.92 -3.88 0.03
N THR A 21 -12.98 -4.79 -0.23
CA THR A 21 -11.64 -4.77 0.35
C THR A 21 -10.82 -3.56 -0.12
N VAL A 22 -10.88 -3.22 -1.39
CA VAL A 22 -10.15 -2.05 -1.90
C VAL A 22 -10.80 -0.74 -1.42
N ILE A 23 -12.13 -0.69 -1.29
CA ILE A 23 -12.83 0.46 -0.71
C ILE A 23 -12.49 0.64 0.76
N GLU A 24 -12.44 -0.42 1.56
CA GLU A 24 -11.99 -0.37 2.94
C GLU A 24 -10.59 0.21 3.04
N THR A 25 -9.67 -0.26 2.19
CA THR A 25 -8.29 0.20 2.20
C THR A 25 -8.15 1.68 1.85
N ILE A 26 -8.89 2.17 0.84
CA ILE A 26 -8.84 3.60 0.48
C ILE A 26 -9.47 4.47 1.57
N ASN A 27 -10.53 4.01 2.23
CA ASN A 27 -11.14 4.75 3.34
C ASN A 27 -10.20 4.84 4.55
N LYS A 28 -9.48 3.78 4.88
CA LYS A 28 -8.40 3.82 5.89
C LYS A 28 -7.32 4.84 5.51
N ALA A 29 -6.89 4.86 4.25
CA ALA A 29 -5.89 5.82 3.77
C ALA A 29 -6.39 7.27 3.88
N LYS A 30 -7.65 7.54 3.53
CA LYS A 30 -8.28 8.86 3.68
C LYS A 30 -8.34 9.32 5.13
N ALA A 31 -8.60 8.42 6.06
CA ALA A 31 -8.62 8.74 7.48
C ALA A 31 -7.23 9.16 8.03
N CYS A 32 -6.16 8.71 7.38
CA CYS A 32 -4.78 8.98 7.77
C CYS A 32 -4.16 10.19 7.04
N ARG A 33 -4.84 10.74 6.01
CA ARG A 33 -4.28 11.78 5.13
C ARG A 33 -5.27 12.92 4.91
N ASN A 34 -4.73 14.13 4.77
CA ASN A 34 -5.53 15.25 4.29
C ASN A 34 -5.85 15.05 2.80
N THR A 35 -7.13 14.89 2.50
CA THR A 35 -7.65 14.67 1.15
C THR A 35 -8.12 15.95 0.46
N ASP A 36 -7.96 17.12 1.10
CA ASP A 36 -8.29 18.42 0.51
C ASP A 36 -7.21 18.90 -0.48
N LEU A 37 -6.02 18.29 -0.40
CA LEU A 37 -4.94 18.53 -1.34
C LEU A 37 -5.12 17.70 -2.61
N PRO A 38 -4.66 18.17 -3.77
CA PRO A 38 -4.66 17.38 -4.99
C PRO A 38 -3.86 16.09 -4.80
N LEU A 39 -4.52 14.95 -4.94
CA LEU A 39 -3.92 13.63 -4.82
C LEU A 39 -4.07 12.86 -6.12
N ILE A 40 -2.99 12.21 -6.56
CA ILE A 40 -3.01 11.24 -7.64
C ILE A 40 -3.08 9.85 -7.02
N ILE A 41 -4.09 9.05 -7.41
CA ILE A 41 -4.17 7.65 -7.05
C ILE A 41 -3.84 6.79 -8.26
N HIS A 42 -2.83 5.94 -8.11
CA HIS A 42 -2.39 5.03 -9.17
C HIS A 42 -2.76 3.58 -8.83
N SER A 43 -3.31 2.88 -9.80
CA SER A 43 -3.65 1.45 -9.70
C SER A 43 -3.45 0.74 -11.04
N ASP A 44 -3.46 -0.59 -11.01
CA ASP A 44 -3.63 -1.38 -12.22
C ASP A 44 -5.09 -1.34 -12.71
N ARG A 45 -5.37 -1.96 -13.86
CA ARG A 45 -6.70 -1.97 -14.47
C ARG A 45 -7.51 -3.22 -14.15
N VAL A 46 -7.32 -3.82 -12.98
CA VAL A 46 -8.18 -4.92 -12.57
C VAL A 46 -9.60 -4.41 -12.23
N ASN A 47 -10.58 -5.29 -12.33
CA ASN A 47 -12.01 -4.94 -12.24
C ASN A 47 -12.37 -4.14 -10.98
N GLN A 48 -11.71 -4.39 -9.84
CA GLN A 48 -11.95 -3.68 -8.60
C GLN A 48 -11.68 -2.18 -8.70
N TYR A 49 -10.60 -1.79 -9.39
CA TYR A 49 -10.16 -0.40 -9.54
C TYR A 49 -10.83 0.37 -10.69
N VAL A 50 -11.69 -0.30 -11.46
CA VAL A 50 -12.53 0.35 -12.49
C VAL A 50 -14.02 0.31 -12.14
N SER A 51 -14.38 -0.21 -10.97
CA SER A 51 -15.75 -0.28 -10.48
C SER A 51 -16.32 1.11 -10.18
N ASN A 52 -17.65 1.25 -10.21
CA ASN A 52 -18.32 2.50 -9.84
C ASN A 52 -18.05 2.88 -8.38
N ALA A 53 -18.07 1.90 -7.46
CA ALA A 53 -17.76 2.12 -6.04
C ALA A 53 -16.35 2.69 -5.83
N TRP A 54 -15.36 2.20 -6.59
CA TRP A 54 -14.01 2.76 -6.56
C TRP A 54 -13.98 4.20 -7.07
N ARG A 55 -14.66 4.50 -8.18
CA ARG A 55 -14.74 5.85 -8.74
C ARG A 55 -15.37 6.83 -7.76
N GLU A 56 -16.45 6.46 -7.11
CA GLU A 56 -17.09 7.26 -6.05
C GLU A 56 -16.14 7.48 -4.87
N ALA A 57 -15.47 6.43 -4.39
CA ALA A 57 -14.54 6.54 -3.27
C ALA A 57 -13.33 7.43 -3.58
N THR A 58 -12.97 7.59 -4.85
CA THR A 58 -11.80 8.36 -5.32
C THR A 58 -12.17 9.58 -6.17
N GLU A 59 -13.43 10.05 -6.12
CA GLU A 59 -13.93 11.14 -6.99
C GLU A 59 -13.13 12.45 -6.89
N LYS A 60 -12.59 12.75 -5.69
CA LYS A 60 -11.77 13.94 -5.44
C LYS A 60 -10.28 13.75 -5.78
N MET A 61 -9.90 12.58 -6.28
CA MET A 61 -8.53 12.24 -6.63
C MET A 61 -8.37 12.14 -8.13
N GLN A 62 -7.19 12.51 -8.63
CA GLN A 62 -6.85 12.25 -10.01
C GLN A 62 -6.48 10.76 -10.16
N GLN A 63 -7.25 10.03 -10.95
CA GLN A 63 -6.99 8.62 -11.21
C GLN A 63 -5.92 8.46 -12.28
N SER A 64 -4.98 7.56 -12.02
CA SER A 64 -3.91 7.12 -12.92
C SER A 64 -3.90 5.60 -12.97
N TYR A 65 -3.77 5.05 -14.15
CA TYR A 65 -3.79 3.60 -14.36
C TYR A 65 -2.55 3.12 -15.10
N SER A 66 -2.06 1.94 -14.71
CA SER A 66 -0.99 1.26 -15.44
C SER A 66 -1.38 0.98 -16.88
N HIS A 67 -0.42 1.08 -17.80
CA HIS A 67 -0.60 0.61 -19.17
C HIS A 67 -0.64 -0.93 -19.19
N SER A 68 -1.49 -1.49 -20.02
CA SER A 68 -1.55 -2.95 -20.20
C SER A 68 -0.18 -3.47 -20.69
N GLY A 69 0.37 -4.44 -19.97
CA GLY A 69 1.66 -5.04 -20.30
C GLY A 69 2.90 -4.27 -19.87
N TYR A 70 2.75 -3.19 -19.09
CA TYR A 70 3.87 -2.41 -18.51
C TYR A 70 4.05 -2.71 -17.03
N PRO A 71 4.92 -3.66 -16.63
CA PRO A 71 5.11 -4.03 -15.22
C PRO A 71 5.76 -2.92 -14.39
N TYR A 72 6.49 -2.01 -15.01
CA TYR A 72 7.19 -0.93 -14.31
C TYR A 72 6.26 0.08 -13.63
N ASP A 73 5.03 0.22 -14.12
CA ASP A 73 4.06 1.17 -13.57
C ASP A 73 3.65 0.84 -12.13
N ASN A 74 3.74 -0.44 -11.71
CA ASN A 74 3.43 -0.92 -10.35
C ASN A 74 4.66 -1.44 -9.58
N ALA A 75 5.88 -1.22 -10.09
CA ALA A 75 7.11 -1.79 -9.55
C ALA A 75 7.32 -1.51 -8.06
N CYS A 76 6.89 -0.35 -7.55
CA CYS A 76 7.07 0.02 -6.15
C CYS A 76 6.24 -0.84 -5.20
N ILE A 77 4.97 -1.09 -5.52
CA ILE A 77 4.11 -1.93 -4.70
C ILE A 77 4.46 -3.41 -4.85
N GLU A 78 4.83 -3.84 -6.03
CA GLU A 78 5.32 -5.21 -6.27
C GLU A 78 6.62 -5.48 -5.50
N SER A 79 7.54 -4.52 -5.47
CA SER A 79 8.74 -4.58 -4.65
C SER A 79 8.41 -4.74 -3.17
N PHE A 80 7.45 -3.96 -2.65
CA PHE A 80 6.99 -4.10 -1.27
C PHE A 80 6.44 -5.51 -0.99
N HIS A 81 5.60 -6.05 -1.87
CA HIS A 81 5.06 -7.41 -1.70
C HIS A 81 6.17 -8.47 -1.69
N SER A 82 7.18 -8.30 -2.52
CA SER A 82 8.36 -9.18 -2.51
C SER A 82 9.16 -9.08 -1.20
N LEU A 83 9.35 -7.85 -0.71
CA LEU A 83 10.08 -7.58 0.52
C LEU A 83 9.41 -8.20 1.75
N ILE A 84 8.11 -7.96 1.97
CA ILE A 84 7.40 -8.52 3.14
C ILE A 84 7.42 -10.04 3.15
N LYS A 85 7.29 -10.68 1.98
CA LYS A 85 7.38 -12.14 1.86
C LYS A 85 8.79 -12.63 2.21
N ARG A 86 9.80 -12.08 1.57
CA ARG A 86 11.19 -12.52 1.70
C ARG A 86 11.79 -12.20 3.07
N GLU A 87 11.55 -11.00 3.58
CA GLU A 87 12.17 -10.52 4.82
C GLU A 87 11.43 -11.04 6.06
N TRP A 88 10.14 -11.37 5.95
CA TRP A 88 9.31 -11.67 7.10
C TRP A 88 8.44 -12.92 6.97
N LEU A 89 7.43 -12.90 6.12
CA LEU A 89 6.38 -13.93 6.11
C LEU A 89 6.90 -15.34 5.84
N ASN A 90 7.88 -15.51 4.95
CA ASN A 90 8.47 -16.81 4.62
C ASN A 90 9.23 -17.47 5.78
N ARG A 91 9.48 -16.74 6.87
CA ARG A 91 10.14 -17.27 8.08
C ARG A 91 9.18 -17.97 9.04
N PHE A 92 7.86 -17.86 8.79
CA PHE A 92 6.83 -18.35 9.69
C PHE A 92 5.94 -19.38 9.00
N HIS A 93 5.52 -20.39 9.78
CA HIS A 93 4.41 -21.25 9.40
C HIS A 93 3.10 -20.58 9.85
N ILE A 94 2.37 -20.00 8.90
CA ILE A 94 1.14 -19.26 9.18
C ILE A 94 0.01 -20.25 9.41
N ILE A 95 -0.62 -20.19 10.60
CA ILE A 95 -1.61 -21.16 11.03
C ILE A 95 -3.07 -20.72 10.83
N ASN A 96 -3.33 -19.42 10.81
CA ASN A 96 -4.68 -18.84 10.61
C ASN A 96 -4.60 -17.38 10.24
N TYR A 97 -5.76 -16.77 9.95
CA TYR A 97 -5.89 -15.36 9.59
C TYR A 97 -5.34 -14.41 10.68
N LYS A 98 -5.68 -14.66 11.94
CA LYS A 98 -5.22 -13.81 13.06
C LYS A 98 -3.70 -13.81 13.18
N HIS A 99 -3.06 -14.94 12.96
CA HIS A 99 -1.60 -15.05 12.93
C HIS A 99 -1.01 -14.28 11.74
N ALA A 100 -1.58 -14.47 10.56
CA ALA A 100 -1.16 -13.72 9.37
C ALA A 100 -1.32 -12.20 9.56
N TYR A 101 -2.46 -11.75 10.09
CA TYR A 101 -2.73 -10.34 10.37
C TYR A 101 -1.69 -9.73 11.31
N ARG A 102 -1.37 -10.42 12.42
CA ARG A 102 -0.35 -9.97 13.36
C ARG A 102 1.02 -9.84 12.69
N LEU A 103 1.44 -10.81 11.88
CA LEU A 103 2.73 -10.78 11.18
C LEU A 103 2.81 -9.61 10.19
N VAL A 104 1.75 -9.37 9.43
CA VAL A 104 1.68 -8.24 8.49
C VAL A 104 1.71 -6.90 9.24
N PHE A 105 0.95 -6.78 10.33
CA PHE A 105 0.95 -5.61 11.19
C PHE A 105 2.33 -5.32 11.76
N GLU A 106 2.98 -6.32 12.36
CA GLU A 106 4.32 -6.18 12.93
C GLU A 106 5.32 -5.72 11.86
N TYR A 107 5.28 -6.32 10.67
CA TYR A 107 6.19 -5.92 9.61
C TYR A 107 5.95 -4.49 9.13
N ILE A 108 4.72 -4.10 8.84
CA ILE A 108 4.41 -2.79 8.26
C ILE A 108 4.58 -1.68 9.29
N GLU A 109 3.92 -1.81 10.46
CA GLU A 109 3.77 -0.72 11.41
C GLU A 109 4.99 -0.56 12.32
N THR A 110 5.64 -1.66 12.69
CA THR A 110 6.76 -1.60 13.64
C THR A 110 8.14 -1.68 13.01
N PHE A 111 8.25 -2.12 11.76
CA PHE A 111 9.54 -2.27 11.09
C PHE A 111 9.62 -1.51 9.76
N TYR A 112 8.76 -1.83 8.77
CA TYR A 112 8.90 -1.28 7.41
C TYR A 112 8.79 0.24 7.38
N ASN A 113 7.76 0.80 8.00
CA ASN A 113 7.53 2.25 8.02
C ASN A 113 8.45 3.01 8.98
N THR A 114 8.98 2.36 10.03
CA THR A 114 9.61 3.02 11.18
C THR A 114 11.12 2.80 11.29
N VAL A 115 11.61 1.64 10.88
CA VAL A 115 13.00 1.21 11.11
C VAL A 115 13.72 0.85 9.82
N ARG A 116 13.01 0.19 8.89
CA ARG A 116 13.62 -0.28 7.66
C ARG A 116 14.11 0.89 6.81
N ILE A 117 15.40 0.91 6.53
CA ILE A 117 16.01 1.92 5.65
C ILE A 117 15.78 1.59 4.17
N HIS A 118 15.64 2.64 3.37
CA HIS A 118 15.44 2.55 1.93
C HIS A 118 16.42 3.46 1.19
N SER A 119 17.10 2.95 0.17
CA SER A 119 18.00 3.76 -0.66
C SER A 119 17.30 4.94 -1.33
N HIS A 120 16.03 4.75 -1.75
CA HIS A 120 15.21 5.84 -2.31
C HIS A 120 14.94 6.96 -1.29
N CYS A 121 14.95 6.67 0.00
CA CYS A 121 14.71 7.61 1.10
C CYS A 121 16.02 8.05 1.76
N ASP A 122 17.08 8.18 1.01
CA ASP A 122 18.43 8.54 1.51
C ASP A 122 18.87 7.68 2.70
N TYR A 123 18.58 6.37 2.64
CA TYR A 123 18.82 5.40 3.70
C TYR A 123 18.14 5.70 5.04
N MET A 124 17.03 6.45 4.99
CA MET A 124 16.13 6.65 6.14
C MET A 124 14.94 5.69 6.09
N SER A 125 14.22 5.59 7.20
CA SER A 125 12.91 4.94 7.20
C SER A 125 11.86 5.78 6.46
N PRO A 126 10.79 5.18 5.93
CA PRO A 126 9.70 5.94 5.31
C PRO A 126 9.14 7.04 6.21
N ASN A 127 8.98 6.78 7.51
CA ASN A 127 8.48 7.77 8.44
C ASN A 127 9.44 8.93 8.65
N ASP A 128 10.73 8.67 8.74
CA ASP A 128 11.72 9.72 8.98
C ASP A 128 11.95 10.55 7.72
N PHE A 129 11.98 9.92 6.56
CA PHE A 129 12.06 10.63 5.28
C PHE A 129 10.85 11.55 5.05
N GLU A 130 9.64 11.09 5.38
CA GLU A 130 8.43 11.89 5.26
C GLU A 130 8.43 13.15 6.16
N LYS A 131 9.05 13.10 7.33
CA LYS A 131 9.15 14.23 8.26
C LYS A 131 10.04 15.38 7.77
N LEU A 132 10.86 15.14 6.76
CA LEU A 132 11.72 16.19 6.18
C LEU A 132 10.95 17.20 5.32
N PHE A 133 9.72 16.89 5.00
CA PHE A 133 8.83 17.66 4.13
C PHE A 133 7.45 17.78 4.74
#